data_9aa1d5895969948619845c315f9de461
#
_entry.id   9aa1d5895969948619845c315f9de461
#
_cell.length_a   1.000
_cell.length_b   1.000
_cell.length_c   1.000
_cell.angle_alpha   90.00
_cell.angle_beta   90.00
_cell.angle_gamma   90.00
#
_symmetry.space_group_name_H-M   'P 1'
#
loop_
_entity.id
_entity.type
_entity.pdbx_description
1 polymer ?
#
loop_
_entity_poly.entity_id
_entity_poly.type
_entity_poly.pdbx_seq_one_letter_code
_entity_poly.pdbx_strand_id
1 'polypeptide(L)'
;MMRLLSLFLLLTALASRVEAQGLSPAVKYGKWLLLAGSISMNYMAVRSHDRAEHAFDALESRCFAAHDRCALGSDGNYADPEIEAFYQTSIRNDRDARRWLLGGESALVGAAALFVWELARPKRRPDNIPFEPEVRSFRGGATGLGLRMKF
;
A
#
# COMPACT_ATOMS: atom_id res chain seq x y z
N MET A 1 7.98 -0.55 -19.25
CA MET A 1 6.64 -0.87 -18.70
C MET A 1 6.19 -2.31 -18.98
N MET A 2 6.34 -2.86 -20.19
CA MET A 2 5.93 -4.25 -20.53
C MET A 2 6.59 -5.35 -19.67
N ARG A 3 7.84 -5.23 -19.26
CA ARG A 3 8.56 -6.26 -18.45
C ARG A 3 8.02 -6.40 -17.01
N LEU A 4 7.53 -5.31 -16.42
CA LEU A 4 6.92 -5.35 -15.08
C LEU A 4 5.53 -6.00 -15.10
N LEU A 5 4.75 -5.78 -16.17
CA LEU A 5 3.43 -6.40 -16.35
C LEU A 5 3.56 -7.93 -16.53
N SER A 6 4.58 -8.39 -17.27
CA SER A 6 4.85 -9.83 -17.45
C SER A 6 5.24 -10.51 -16.14
N LEU A 7 6.02 -9.83 -15.28
CA LEU A 7 6.43 -10.38 -13.98
C LEU A 7 5.23 -10.50 -13.03
N PHE A 8 4.32 -9.52 -13.07
CA PHE A 8 3.11 -9.54 -12.26
C PHE A 8 2.13 -10.64 -12.70
N LEU A 9 1.97 -10.86 -14.00
CA LEU A 9 1.16 -11.95 -14.58
C LEU A 9 1.75 -13.33 -14.26
N LEU A 10 3.09 -13.47 -14.24
CA LEU A 10 3.75 -14.73 -13.88
C LEU A 10 3.58 -15.06 -12.39
N LEU A 11 3.66 -14.05 -11.51
CA LEU A 11 3.42 -14.21 -10.07
C LEU A 11 1.96 -14.59 -9.76
N THR A 12 0.98 -14.04 -10.48
CA THR A 12 -0.43 -14.40 -10.30
C THR A 12 -0.75 -15.81 -10.82
N ALA A 13 -0.10 -16.26 -11.90
CA ALA A 13 -0.27 -17.60 -12.45
C ALA A 13 0.34 -18.70 -11.57
N LEU A 14 1.41 -18.40 -10.83
CA LEU A 14 2.02 -19.31 -9.85
C LEU A 14 1.18 -19.44 -8.57
N ALA A 15 0.42 -18.42 -8.19
CA ALA A 15 -0.43 -18.42 -7.00
C ALA A 15 -1.67 -19.32 -7.13
N SER A 16 -2.08 -19.68 -8.35
CA SER A 16 -3.32 -20.43 -8.60
C SER A 16 -3.21 -21.96 -8.46
N ARG A 17 -2.05 -22.53 -8.14
CA ARG A 17 -1.84 -23.97 -8.04
C ARG A 17 -1.70 -24.55 -6.64
N VAL A 18 -1.91 -23.76 -5.59
CA VAL A 18 -1.84 -24.26 -4.20
C VAL A 18 -3.24 -24.27 -3.58
N GLU A 19 -4.10 -25.15 -4.08
CA GLU A 19 -5.30 -25.56 -3.36
C GLU A 19 -4.94 -26.70 -2.39
N ALA A 20 -4.46 -26.37 -1.22
CA ALA A 20 -4.43 -27.27 -0.08
C ALA A 20 -4.83 -26.48 1.16
N GLN A 21 -6.04 -26.68 1.62
CA GLN A 21 -6.57 -26.55 3.00
C GLN A 21 -6.03 -25.40 3.90
N GLY A 22 -5.64 -24.25 3.34
CA GLY A 22 -5.17 -23.08 4.10
C GLY A 22 -5.21 -21.82 3.25
N LEU A 23 -5.05 -20.66 3.89
CA LEU A 23 -4.77 -19.39 3.20
C LEU A 23 -3.52 -19.57 2.33
N SER A 24 -3.62 -19.23 1.04
CA SER A 24 -2.42 -19.27 0.20
C SER A 24 -1.32 -18.40 0.83
N PRO A 25 -0.05 -18.80 0.75
CA PRO A 25 1.07 -18.03 1.30
C PRO A 25 1.06 -16.57 0.80
N ALA A 26 0.60 -16.35 -0.42
CA ALA A 26 0.45 -15.02 -1.02
C ALA A 26 -0.53 -14.14 -0.22
N VAL A 27 -1.65 -14.66 0.24
CA VAL A 27 -2.61 -13.90 1.06
C VAL A 27 -2.08 -13.74 2.48
N LYS A 28 -1.47 -14.79 3.05
CA LYS A 28 -0.95 -14.76 4.41
C LYS A 28 0.18 -13.76 4.61
N TYR A 29 1.12 -13.68 3.68
CA TYR A 29 2.30 -12.84 3.76
C TYR A 29 2.20 -11.59 2.89
N GLY A 30 1.46 -11.65 1.78
CA GLY A 30 1.32 -10.55 0.81
C GLY A 30 0.74 -9.27 1.43
N LYS A 31 -0.23 -9.39 2.33
CA LYS A 31 -0.80 -8.26 3.07
C LYS A 31 0.25 -7.49 3.87
N TRP A 32 1.19 -8.19 4.52
CA TRP A 32 2.26 -7.59 5.30
C TRP A 32 3.32 -6.94 4.42
N LEU A 33 3.64 -7.57 3.28
CA LEU A 33 4.55 -6.99 2.29
C LEU A 33 3.97 -5.70 1.68
N LEU A 34 2.68 -5.70 1.35
CA LEU A 34 2.01 -4.51 0.85
C LEU A 34 1.96 -3.40 1.91
N LEU A 35 1.71 -3.74 3.18
CA LEU A 35 1.71 -2.78 4.27
C LEU A 35 3.11 -2.18 4.49
N ALA A 36 4.15 -3.00 4.53
CA ALA A 36 5.53 -2.52 4.66
C ALA A 36 5.95 -1.68 3.45
N GLY A 37 5.55 -2.09 2.24
CA GLY A 37 5.75 -1.34 1.00
C GLY A 37 5.07 0.02 1.03
N SER A 38 3.81 0.07 1.50
CA SER A 38 3.07 1.32 1.67
C SER A 38 3.78 2.29 2.61
N ILE A 39 4.22 1.83 3.78
CA ILE A 39 4.96 2.65 4.75
C ILE A 39 6.24 3.19 4.13
N SER A 40 7.00 2.34 3.43
CA SER A 40 8.26 2.74 2.78
C SER A 40 8.04 3.78 1.68
N MET A 41 7.00 3.60 0.85
CA MET A 41 6.68 4.53 -0.22
C MET A 41 6.20 5.88 0.32
N ASN A 42 5.37 5.89 1.38
CA ASN A 42 4.95 7.13 2.02
C ASN A 42 6.14 7.87 2.65
N TYR A 43 7.07 7.16 3.28
CA TYR A 43 8.31 7.76 3.78
C TYR A 43 9.13 8.43 2.66
N MET A 44 9.25 7.74 1.50
CA MET A 44 9.95 8.32 0.34
C MET A 44 9.20 9.52 -0.24
N ALA A 45 7.86 9.51 -0.21
CA ALA A 45 7.05 10.65 -0.63
C ALA A 45 7.34 11.89 0.23
N VAL A 46 7.31 11.75 1.56
CA VAL A 46 7.64 12.83 2.49
C VAL A 46 9.05 13.37 2.24
N ARG A 47 10.06 12.49 2.16
CA ARG A 47 11.43 12.93 1.89
C ARG A 47 11.61 13.65 0.55
N SER A 48 10.86 13.23 -0.48
CA SER A 48 10.91 13.91 -1.77
C SER A 48 10.22 15.25 -1.71
N HIS A 49 9.12 15.36 -0.98
CA HIS A 49 8.42 16.62 -0.75
C HIS A 49 9.30 17.61 0.01
N ASP A 50 9.91 17.20 1.13
CA ASP A 50 10.84 18.06 1.89
C ASP A 50 11.98 18.60 1.02
N ARG A 51 12.52 17.78 0.10
CA ARG A 51 13.55 18.23 -0.84
C ARG A 51 13.01 19.23 -1.88
N ALA A 52 11.75 19.08 -2.29
CA ALA A 52 11.11 20.01 -3.19
C ALA A 52 10.92 21.37 -2.51
N GLU A 53 10.45 21.38 -1.25
CA GLU A 53 10.29 22.59 -0.44
C GLU A 53 11.64 23.28 -0.23
N HIS A 54 12.67 22.56 0.22
CA HIS A 54 14.00 23.16 0.40
C HIS A 54 14.58 23.77 -0.87
N ALA A 55 14.36 23.14 -2.03
CA ALA A 55 14.79 23.71 -3.30
C ALA A 55 13.99 24.97 -3.65
N PHE A 56 12.69 24.99 -3.36
CA PHE A 56 11.83 26.15 -3.57
C PHE A 56 12.18 27.31 -2.63
N ASP A 57 12.39 27.04 -1.35
CA ASP A 57 12.82 28.04 -0.35
C ASP A 57 14.16 28.68 -0.73
N ALA A 58 15.10 27.87 -1.23
CA ALA A 58 16.37 28.36 -1.73
C ALA A 58 16.20 29.29 -2.93
N LEU A 59 15.30 28.96 -3.85
CA LEU A 59 14.92 29.80 -4.97
C LEU A 59 14.31 31.10 -4.46
N GLU A 60 13.31 31.04 -3.59
CA GLU A 60 12.58 32.18 -3.07
C GLU A 60 13.52 33.15 -2.34
N SER A 61 14.39 32.65 -1.46
CA SER A 61 15.35 33.46 -0.72
C SER A 61 16.31 34.22 -1.63
N ARG A 62 16.72 33.62 -2.75
CA ARG A 62 17.59 34.28 -3.75
C ARG A 62 16.85 35.34 -4.57
N CYS A 63 15.58 35.06 -4.90
CA CYS A 63 14.74 36.04 -5.57
C CYS A 63 14.43 37.27 -4.69
N PHE A 64 14.27 37.06 -3.39
CA PHE A 64 14.14 38.18 -2.44
C PHE A 64 15.40 39.03 -2.36
N ALA A 65 16.57 38.39 -2.42
CA ALA A 65 17.85 39.10 -2.35
C ALA A 65 18.20 39.86 -3.63
N ALA A 66 17.77 39.36 -4.80
CA ALA A 66 18.10 39.94 -6.11
C ALA A 66 16.95 39.68 -7.11
N HIS A 67 15.97 40.57 -7.14
CA HIS A 67 14.76 40.45 -7.98
C HIS A 67 15.05 40.34 -9.48
N ASP A 68 16.09 41.00 -9.97
CA ASP A 68 16.52 40.98 -11.35
C ASP A 68 16.97 39.59 -11.84
N ARG A 69 17.48 38.76 -10.93
CA ARG A 69 17.90 37.39 -11.25
C ARG A 69 16.73 36.44 -11.51
N CYS A 70 15.52 36.75 -11.04
CA CYS A 70 14.33 35.94 -11.17
C CYS A 70 13.44 36.34 -12.35
N ALA A 71 14.02 37.10 -13.30
CA ALA A 71 13.33 37.40 -14.53
C ALA A 71 13.12 36.13 -15.37
N LEU A 72 11.93 35.98 -15.92
CA LEU A 72 11.62 34.91 -16.86
C LEU A 72 12.12 35.27 -18.26
N GLY A 73 12.78 34.31 -18.92
CA GLY A 73 13.13 34.38 -20.31
C GLY A 73 11.92 34.24 -21.23
N SER A 74 12.12 34.48 -22.50
CA SER A 74 11.08 34.35 -23.54
C SER A 74 10.58 32.94 -23.74
N ASP A 75 11.31 31.92 -23.26
CA ASP A 75 11.01 30.50 -23.27
C ASP A 75 10.21 30.05 -22.03
N GLY A 76 9.93 30.94 -21.08
CA GLY A 76 9.21 30.66 -19.86
C GLY A 76 10.06 30.05 -18.74
N ASN A 77 11.37 29.87 -18.96
CA ASN A 77 12.32 29.45 -17.93
C ASN A 77 12.96 30.69 -17.26
N TYR A 78 13.54 30.51 -16.08
CA TYR A 78 14.29 31.57 -15.45
C TYR A 78 15.55 31.88 -16.27
N ALA A 79 15.83 33.17 -16.47
CA ALA A 79 17.00 33.63 -17.25
C ALA A 79 18.32 33.27 -16.52
N ASP A 80 18.32 33.25 -15.19
CA ASP A 80 19.45 32.79 -14.38
C ASP A 80 19.47 31.27 -14.28
N PRO A 81 20.51 30.59 -14.78
CA PRO A 81 20.58 29.13 -14.79
C PRO A 81 20.62 28.49 -13.39
N GLU A 82 21.07 29.23 -12.37
CA GLU A 82 21.06 28.74 -10.99
C GLU A 82 19.65 28.74 -10.42
N ILE A 83 18.88 29.78 -10.67
CA ILE A 83 17.46 29.85 -10.27
C ILE A 83 16.63 28.78 -10.99
N GLU A 84 16.86 28.61 -12.29
CA GLU A 84 16.21 27.57 -13.08
C GLU A 84 16.53 26.15 -12.54
N ALA A 85 17.79 25.92 -12.13
CA ALA A 85 18.17 24.62 -11.56
C ALA A 85 17.45 24.32 -10.26
N PHE A 86 17.24 25.30 -9.37
CA PHE A 86 16.43 25.14 -8.16
C PHE A 86 14.96 24.85 -8.49
N TYR A 87 14.40 25.59 -9.43
CA TYR A 87 13.03 25.39 -9.90
C TYR A 87 12.82 23.97 -10.46
N GLN A 88 13.68 23.55 -11.36
CA GLN A 88 13.61 22.20 -11.94
C GLN A 88 13.82 21.09 -10.90
N THR A 89 14.65 21.35 -9.90
CA THR A 89 14.88 20.41 -8.79
C THR A 89 13.62 20.28 -7.92
N SER A 90 12.96 21.40 -7.59
CA SER A 90 11.70 21.40 -6.85
C SER A 90 10.63 20.63 -7.60
N ILE A 91 10.37 20.95 -8.87
CA ILE A 91 9.34 20.25 -9.67
C ILE A 91 9.62 18.75 -9.81
N ARG A 92 10.89 18.37 -9.99
CA ARG A 92 11.27 16.96 -10.14
C ARG A 92 10.98 16.19 -8.85
N ASN A 93 11.40 16.75 -7.72
CA ASN A 93 11.18 16.12 -6.41
C ASN A 93 9.69 16.06 -6.05
N ASP A 94 8.89 17.09 -6.34
CA ASP A 94 7.45 17.08 -6.11
C ASP A 94 6.73 16.03 -6.98
N ARG A 95 7.15 15.88 -8.23
CA ARG A 95 6.65 14.83 -9.12
C ARG A 95 6.97 13.43 -8.59
N ASP A 96 8.17 13.24 -8.05
CA ASP A 96 8.58 11.98 -7.45
C ASP A 96 7.83 11.72 -6.15
N ALA A 97 7.61 12.74 -5.31
CA ALA A 97 6.78 12.65 -4.11
C ALA A 97 5.37 12.15 -4.43
N ARG A 98 4.74 12.75 -5.45
CA ARG A 98 3.41 12.33 -5.92
C ARG A 98 3.38 10.88 -6.41
N ARG A 99 4.41 10.43 -7.13
CA ARG A 99 4.50 9.04 -7.59
C ARG A 99 4.63 8.05 -6.43
N TRP A 100 5.45 8.37 -5.44
CA TRP A 100 5.62 7.56 -4.25
C TRP A 100 4.34 7.52 -3.41
N LEU A 101 3.65 8.63 -3.26
CA LEU A 101 2.38 8.72 -2.54
C LEU A 101 1.31 7.82 -3.19
N LEU A 102 1.10 7.96 -4.50
CA LEU A 102 0.14 7.13 -5.24
C LEU A 102 0.47 5.63 -5.13
N GLY A 103 1.76 5.28 -5.20
CA GLY A 103 2.21 3.91 -5.00
C GLY A 103 1.91 3.39 -3.60
N GLY A 104 2.18 4.20 -2.58
CA GLY A 104 1.93 3.90 -1.18
C GLY A 104 0.44 3.71 -0.87
N GLU A 105 -0.40 4.59 -1.36
CA GLU A 105 -1.86 4.48 -1.22
C GLU A 105 -2.41 3.23 -1.90
N SER A 106 -1.96 2.95 -3.12
CA SER A 106 -2.37 1.74 -3.85
C SER A 106 -1.97 0.47 -3.12
N ALA A 107 -0.77 0.42 -2.54
CA ALA A 107 -0.31 -0.70 -1.74
C ALA A 107 -1.13 -0.86 -0.44
N LEU A 108 -1.50 0.26 0.21
CA LEU A 108 -2.34 0.25 1.40
C LEU A 108 -3.74 -0.31 1.11
N VAL A 109 -4.37 0.14 0.02
CA VAL A 109 -5.67 -0.38 -0.42
C VAL A 109 -5.59 -1.89 -0.72
N GLY A 110 -4.51 -2.33 -1.39
CA GLY A 110 -4.27 -3.74 -1.64
C GLY A 110 -4.11 -4.56 -0.35
N ALA A 111 -3.36 -4.04 0.63
CA ALA A 111 -3.22 -4.67 1.95
C ALA A 111 -4.58 -4.79 2.66
N ALA A 112 -5.36 -3.70 2.69
CA ALA A 112 -6.68 -3.67 3.30
C ALA A 112 -7.63 -4.69 2.65
N ALA A 113 -7.64 -4.79 1.32
CA ALA A 113 -8.43 -5.77 0.59
C ALA A 113 -8.08 -7.22 0.99
N LEU A 114 -6.78 -7.53 1.14
CA LEU A 114 -6.34 -8.85 1.59
C LEU A 114 -6.74 -9.15 3.04
N PHE A 115 -6.72 -8.16 3.93
CA PHE A 115 -7.21 -8.30 5.31
C PHE A 115 -8.71 -8.58 5.34
N VAL A 116 -9.50 -7.79 4.59
CA VAL A 116 -10.96 -8.01 4.49
C VAL A 116 -11.27 -9.38 3.90
N TRP A 117 -10.54 -9.79 2.85
CA TRP A 117 -10.69 -11.11 2.26
C TRP A 117 -10.43 -12.24 3.27
N GLU A 118 -9.38 -12.11 4.09
CA GLU A 118 -9.07 -13.09 5.13
C GLU A 118 -10.18 -13.17 6.20
N LEU A 119 -10.71 -12.01 6.63
CA LEU A 119 -11.78 -11.94 7.61
C LEU A 119 -13.11 -12.46 7.08
N ALA A 120 -13.42 -12.23 5.81
CA ALA A 120 -14.66 -12.64 5.19
C ALA A 120 -14.71 -14.14 4.87
N ARG A 121 -13.56 -14.86 4.90
CA ARG A 121 -13.57 -16.30 4.65
C ARG A 121 -14.21 -17.04 5.81
N PRO A 122 -15.19 -17.92 5.52
CA PRO A 122 -15.74 -18.80 6.54
C PRO A 122 -14.61 -19.69 7.08
N LYS A 123 -14.33 -19.59 8.37
CA LYS A 123 -13.40 -20.50 9.05
C LYS A 123 -13.99 -21.89 8.92
N ARG A 124 -13.44 -22.76 8.06
CA ARG A 124 -13.79 -24.16 8.07
C ARG A 124 -13.47 -24.68 9.47
N ARG A 125 -14.48 -25.17 10.17
CA ARG A 125 -14.27 -25.89 11.43
C ARG A 125 -13.33 -27.04 11.12
N PRO A 126 -12.28 -27.27 11.90
CA PRO A 126 -11.44 -28.44 11.70
C PRO A 126 -12.33 -29.68 11.87
N ASP A 127 -12.40 -30.50 10.81
CA ASP A 127 -13.22 -31.73 10.78
C ASP A 127 -12.76 -32.79 11.80
N ASN A 128 -11.64 -32.52 12.48
CA ASN A 128 -11.02 -33.42 13.48
C ASN A 128 -11.37 -33.05 14.92
N ILE A 129 -12.31 -32.16 15.17
CA ILE A 129 -12.83 -31.95 16.53
C ILE A 129 -13.89 -33.06 16.78
N PRO A 130 -13.56 -34.09 17.58
CA PRO A 130 -14.48 -35.21 17.81
C PRO A 130 -15.69 -34.78 18.65
N PHE A 131 -15.72 -33.54 19.14
CA PHE A 131 -16.75 -33.03 20.02
C PHE A 131 -17.39 -31.78 19.42
N GLU A 132 -18.68 -31.84 19.12
CA GLU A 132 -19.49 -30.67 18.79
C GLU A 132 -20.35 -30.28 20.01
N PRO A 133 -20.22 -29.06 20.55
CA PRO A 133 -21.15 -28.58 21.55
C PRO A 133 -22.54 -28.44 20.92
N GLU A 134 -23.53 -29.09 21.46
CA GLU A 134 -24.92 -29.04 20.99
C GLU A 134 -25.81 -28.48 22.08
N VAL A 135 -26.63 -27.47 21.72
CA VAL A 135 -27.69 -26.98 22.61
C VAL A 135 -28.93 -27.79 22.31
N ARG A 136 -29.39 -28.58 23.27
CA ARG A 136 -30.63 -29.37 23.17
C ARG A 136 -31.73 -28.71 24.00
N SER A 137 -32.85 -28.51 23.36
CA SER A 137 -34.09 -28.18 24.10
C SER A 137 -34.87 -29.46 24.42
N PHE A 138 -35.20 -29.64 25.66
CA PHE A 138 -36.00 -30.76 26.14
C PHE A 138 -37.51 -30.39 26.14
N ARG A 139 -38.39 -31.38 26.02
CA ARG A 139 -39.85 -31.20 25.95
C ARG A 139 -40.47 -30.45 27.13
N GLY A 140 -39.76 -30.13 28.17
CA GLY A 140 -40.21 -29.34 29.32
C GLY A 140 -39.74 -27.90 29.32
N GLY A 141 -39.22 -27.37 28.19
CA GLY A 141 -38.70 -25.96 28.10
C GLY A 141 -37.32 -25.78 28.71
N ALA A 142 -36.70 -26.81 29.26
CA ALA A 142 -35.31 -26.72 29.73
C ALA A 142 -34.33 -26.82 28.56
N THR A 143 -33.34 -25.96 28.55
CA THR A 143 -32.22 -26.02 27.61
C THR A 143 -31.01 -26.64 28.29
N GLY A 144 -30.41 -27.64 27.68
CA GLY A 144 -29.17 -28.25 28.15
C GLY A 144 -28.05 -28.17 27.12
N LEU A 145 -26.81 -28.06 27.61
CA LEU A 145 -25.63 -28.21 26.79
C LEU A 145 -25.25 -29.67 26.69
N GLY A 146 -25.16 -30.19 25.47
CA GLY A 146 -24.71 -31.53 25.16
C GLY A 146 -23.43 -31.50 24.34
N LEU A 147 -22.68 -32.63 24.38
CA LEU A 147 -21.55 -32.87 23.49
C LEU A 147 -21.94 -34.02 22.54
N ARG A 148 -21.89 -33.74 21.25
CA ARG A 148 -22.09 -34.76 20.22
C ARG A 148 -20.74 -35.31 19.80
N MET A 149 -20.51 -36.61 20.03
CA MET A 149 -19.34 -37.30 19.52
C MET A 149 -19.63 -37.89 18.14
N LYS A 150 -18.74 -37.62 17.17
CA LYS A 150 -18.73 -38.30 15.88
C LYS A 150 -17.63 -39.36 15.93
N PHE A 151 -18.01 -40.63 15.78
CA PHE A 151 -17.10 -41.75 15.66
C PHE A 151 -16.90 -42.10 14.19
#